data_a037057faa68619726cdb0a22dd531ce
#
_entry.id   a037057faa68619726cdb0a22dd531ce
#
_cell.length_a   1.000
_cell.length_b   1.000
_cell.length_c   1.000
_cell.angle_alpha   90.00
_cell.angle_beta   90.00
_cell.angle_gamma   90.00
#
_symmetry.space_group_name_H-M   'P 1'
#
loop_
_entity.id
_entity.type
_entity.pdbx_description
1 polymer ?
#
loop_
_entity_poly.entity_id
_entity_poly.type
_entity_poly.pdbx_seq_one_letter_code
_entity_poly.pdbx_strand_id
1 'polypeptide(L)'
;MKTICLYFEIHQITHLKRYRFFDIGRDHYYYDDYENERHINYTVENSYMPALNTLLGMLKDNPQFKVAFSLSGVGIEQLEQYAPKVLDLLQQLNETGRVEFLAEPYSHGLASLINTDTFVADVKKQQKKIE
;
A
#
# COMPACT_ATOMS: atom_id res chain seq x y z
N MET A 1 -22.98 -19.75 -13.89
CA MET A 1 -21.53 -19.77 -13.74
C MET A 1 -21.17 -19.09 -12.40
N LYS A 2 -20.27 -19.67 -11.61
CA LYS A 2 -19.83 -19.06 -10.36
C LYS A 2 -18.49 -18.37 -10.62
N THR A 3 -18.32 -17.12 -10.15
CA THR A 3 -17.08 -16.34 -10.30
C THR A 3 -16.50 -16.08 -8.92
N ILE A 4 -15.18 -16.25 -8.78
CA ILE A 4 -14.43 -15.88 -7.58
C ILE A 4 -13.62 -14.65 -7.94
N CYS A 5 -13.78 -13.58 -7.17
CA CYS A 5 -13.01 -12.35 -7.31
C CYS A 5 -11.95 -12.31 -6.20
N LEU A 6 -10.67 -12.22 -6.58
CA LEU A 6 -9.56 -12.08 -5.64
C LEU A 6 -9.15 -10.61 -5.59
N TYR A 7 -9.17 -10.06 -4.39
CA TYR A 7 -8.76 -8.69 -4.10
C TYR A 7 -7.76 -8.70 -2.94
N PHE A 8 -6.69 -7.94 -3.11
CA PHE A 8 -5.64 -7.78 -2.11
C PHE A 8 -5.44 -6.30 -1.80
N GLU A 9 -5.37 -6.00 -0.53
CA GLU A 9 -5.07 -4.66 -0.02
C GLU A 9 -3.65 -4.60 0.51
N ILE A 10 -2.90 -3.58 0.09
CA ILE A 10 -1.54 -3.30 0.55
C ILE A 10 -1.55 -1.97 1.28
N HIS A 11 -1.50 -2.06 2.60
CA HIS A 11 -1.42 -0.91 3.48
C HIS A 11 -0.45 -1.19 4.62
N GLN A 12 0.27 -0.15 5.05
CA GLN A 12 1.12 -0.18 6.24
C GLN A 12 0.87 1.06 7.07
N ILE A 13 0.70 0.86 8.37
CA ILE A 13 0.59 1.97 9.31
C ILE A 13 1.96 2.62 9.50
N THR A 14 1.95 3.93 9.74
CA THR A 14 3.16 4.67 10.10
C THR A 14 3.28 4.75 11.62
N HIS A 15 4.37 4.24 12.16
CA HIS A 15 4.66 4.31 13.59
C HIS A 15 5.16 5.70 13.97
N LEU A 16 4.62 6.24 15.05
CA LEU A 16 5.04 7.52 15.62
C LEU A 16 6.02 7.29 16.77
N LYS A 17 6.99 8.19 16.92
CA LYS A 17 7.89 8.23 18.07
C LYS A 17 7.11 8.40 19.36
N ARG A 18 7.71 7.92 20.45
CA ARG A 18 7.22 8.22 21.79
C ARG A 18 7.60 9.64 22.15
N TYR A 19 6.63 10.58 22.11
CA TYR A 19 6.80 11.96 22.49
C TYR A 19 6.63 12.17 23.99
N ARG A 20 7.53 12.96 24.59
CA ARG A 20 7.44 13.42 25.96
C ARG A 20 7.03 14.90 25.96
N PHE A 21 6.53 15.38 27.09
CA PHE A 21 6.12 16.78 27.25
C PHE A 21 7.20 17.78 26.82
N PHE A 22 8.47 17.50 27.14
CA PHE A 22 9.61 18.38 26.81
C PHE A 22 10.05 18.34 25.35
N ASP A 23 9.54 17.40 24.54
CA ASP A 23 9.82 17.29 23.12
C ASP A 23 8.91 18.20 22.28
N ILE A 24 7.78 18.62 22.86
CA ILE A 24 6.78 19.49 22.21
C ILE A 24 7.40 20.82 21.83
N GLY A 25 7.37 21.15 20.53
CA GLY A 25 7.93 22.39 19.97
C GLY A 25 9.44 22.40 19.77
N ARG A 26 10.15 21.32 20.07
CA ARG A 26 11.60 21.19 19.85
C ARG A 26 11.95 20.26 18.69
N ASP A 27 11.22 19.19 18.52
CA ASP A 27 11.36 18.23 17.43
C ASP A 27 10.02 18.13 16.69
N HIS A 28 10.03 18.37 15.37
CA HIS A 28 8.86 18.30 14.50
C HIS A 28 8.85 17.04 13.65
N TYR A 29 9.84 16.15 13.81
CA TYR A 29 9.86 14.86 13.15
C TYR A 29 9.22 13.80 14.03
N TYR A 30 7.97 13.45 13.73
CA TYR A 30 7.09 12.63 14.57
C TYR A 30 7.22 11.12 14.34
N TYR A 31 7.92 10.70 13.29
CA TYR A 31 7.95 9.31 12.84
C TYR A 31 9.06 8.50 13.50
N ASP A 32 8.79 7.22 13.74
CA ASP A 32 9.77 6.24 14.20
C ASP A 32 10.28 5.42 13.00
N ASP A 33 11.34 5.92 12.35
CA ASP A 33 11.88 5.30 11.15
C ASP A 33 12.40 3.90 11.41
N TYR A 34 12.99 3.64 12.57
CA TYR A 34 13.49 2.32 12.92
C TYR A 34 12.35 1.28 12.99
N GLU A 35 11.27 1.62 13.68
CA GLU A 35 10.12 0.72 13.77
C GLU A 35 9.39 0.59 12.43
N ASN A 36 9.29 1.67 11.65
CA ASN A 36 8.70 1.64 10.32
C ASN A 36 9.50 0.73 9.39
N GLU A 37 10.81 0.90 9.30
CA GLU A 37 11.70 0.08 8.48
C GLU A 37 11.65 -1.39 8.90
N ARG A 38 11.75 -1.67 10.20
CA ARG A 38 11.68 -3.02 10.75
C ARG A 38 10.37 -3.73 10.40
N HIS A 39 9.25 -3.03 10.58
CA HIS A 39 7.92 -3.57 10.33
C HIS A 39 7.69 -3.86 8.84
N ILE A 40 8.05 -2.91 7.98
CA ILE A 40 7.85 -3.08 6.55
C ILE A 40 8.74 -4.19 5.99
N ASN A 41 10.01 -4.26 6.39
CA ASN A 41 10.92 -5.32 5.95
C ASN A 41 10.42 -6.70 6.38
N TYR A 42 9.93 -6.85 7.61
CA TYR A 42 9.33 -8.10 8.06
C TYR A 42 8.11 -8.49 7.22
N THR A 43 7.20 -7.55 6.95
CA THR A 43 6.00 -7.82 6.15
C THR A 43 6.35 -8.14 4.70
N VAL A 44 7.32 -7.43 4.14
CA VAL A 44 7.80 -7.66 2.77
C VAL A 44 8.37 -9.06 2.61
N GLU A 45 9.22 -9.49 3.53
CA GLU A 45 9.87 -10.81 3.44
C GLU A 45 8.89 -11.96 3.68
N ASN A 46 7.98 -11.81 4.62
CA ASN A 46 7.11 -12.89 5.07
C ASN A 46 5.74 -12.93 4.38
N SER A 47 5.34 -11.83 3.72
CA SER A 47 4.02 -11.72 3.10
C SER A 47 4.08 -11.21 1.67
N TYR A 48 4.52 -9.95 1.45
CA TYR A 48 4.37 -9.31 0.14
C TYR A 48 5.17 -10.02 -0.96
N MET A 49 6.45 -10.25 -0.76
CA MET A 49 7.28 -10.90 -1.78
C MET A 49 6.83 -12.32 -2.12
N PRO A 50 6.55 -13.22 -1.14
CA PRO A 50 6.03 -14.55 -1.46
C PRO A 50 4.68 -14.51 -2.17
N ALA A 51 3.74 -13.68 -1.71
CA ALA A 51 2.41 -13.59 -2.29
C ALA A 51 2.43 -13.05 -3.73
N LEU A 52 3.13 -11.92 -3.95
CA LEU A 52 3.20 -11.28 -5.26
C LEU A 52 3.94 -12.15 -6.29
N ASN A 53 5.02 -12.86 -5.89
CA ASN A 53 5.69 -13.82 -6.77
C ASN A 53 4.78 -15.00 -7.15
N THR A 54 4.00 -15.50 -6.20
CA THR A 54 3.02 -16.56 -6.46
C THR A 54 1.97 -16.08 -7.45
N LEU A 55 1.42 -14.89 -7.24
CA LEU A 55 0.42 -14.29 -8.14
C LEU A 55 0.98 -14.03 -9.54
N LEU A 56 2.23 -13.58 -9.64
CA LEU A 56 2.91 -13.39 -10.93
C LEU A 56 3.05 -14.71 -11.69
N GLY A 57 3.42 -15.80 -10.99
CA GLY A 57 3.44 -17.15 -11.55
C GLY A 57 2.06 -17.58 -12.05
N MET A 58 1.04 -17.43 -11.21
CA MET A 58 -0.35 -17.76 -11.58
C MET A 58 -0.86 -16.96 -12.78
N LEU A 59 -0.51 -15.68 -12.87
CA LEU A 59 -0.86 -14.83 -14.02
C LEU A 59 -0.15 -15.29 -15.31
N LYS A 60 1.10 -15.74 -15.21
CA LYS A 60 1.85 -16.27 -16.38
C LYS A 60 1.25 -17.59 -16.88
N ASP A 61 0.92 -18.49 -15.96
CA ASP A 61 0.47 -19.83 -16.29
C ASP A 61 -1.01 -19.90 -16.71
N ASN A 62 -1.83 -18.93 -16.27
CA ASN A 62 -3.26 -18.93 -16.49
C ASN A 62 -3.77 -17.65 -17.17
N PRO A 63 -3.95 -17.65 -18.50
CA PRO A 63 -4.35 -16.45 -19.25
C PRO A 63 -5.70 -15.85 -18.83
N GLN A 64 -6.58 -16.65 -18.21
CA GLN A 64 -7.90 -16.21 -17.74
C GLN A 64 -7.89 -15.67 -16.31
N PHE A 65 -6.81 -15.85 -15.58
CA PHE A 65 -6.68 -15.39 -14.20
C PHE A 65 -6.48 -13.87 -14.17
N LYS A 66 -7.26 -13.21 -13.33
CA LYS A 66 -7.18 -11.77 -13.06
C LYS A 66 -7.21 -11.54 -11.55
N VAL A 67 -6.63 -10.46 -11.11
CA VAL A 67 -6.56 -10.07 -9.70
C VAL A 67 -6.70 -8.57 -9.56
N ALA A 68 -7.28 -8.12 -8.45
CA ALA A 68 -7.36 -6.70 -8.11
C ALA A 68 -6.54 -6.40 -6.86
N PHE A 69 -5.93 -5.22 -6.85
CA PHE A 69 -5.20 -4.66 -5.71
C PHE A 69 -5.73 -3.28 -5.35
N SER A 70 -5.60 -2.89 -4.09
CA SER A 70 -5.53 -1.49 -3.71
C SER A 70 -4.24 -1.21 -2.94
N LEU A 71 -3.72 -0.01 -3.10
CA LEU A 71 -2.54 0.48 -2.41
C LEU A 71 -2.82 1.84 -1.82
N SER A 72 -2.71 1.96 -0.50
CA SER A 72 -2.81 3.28 0.12
C SER A 72 -1.60 4.15 -0.24
N GLY A 73 -1.81 5.45 -0.34
CA GLY A 73 -0.72 6.39 -0.62
C GLY A 73 0.39 6.33 0.41
N VAL A 74 0.02 6.21 1.69
CA VAL A 74 0.98 6.03 2.80
C VAL A 74 1.74 4.71 2.67
N GLY A 75 1.08 3.63 2.24
CA GLY A 75 1.72 2.34 1.97
C GLY A 75 2.73 2.45 0.83
N ILE A 76 2.38 3.14 -0.25
CA ILE A 76 3.30 3.39 -1.38
C ILE A 76 4.53 4.18 -0.90
N GLU A 77 4.35 5.26 -0.13
CA GLU A 77 5.47 6.06 0.40
C GLU A 77 6.44 5.21 1.24
N GLN A 78 5.93 4.35 2.09
CA GLN A 78 6.76 3.44 2.88
C GLN A 78 7.48 2.40 2.01
N LEU A 79 6.82 1.86 0.99
CA LEU A 79 7.45 0.94 0.04
C LEU A 79 8.55 1.63 -0.77
N GLU A 80 8.33 2.86 -1.23
CA GLU A 80 9.35 3.68 -1.91
C GLU A 80 10.58 3.87 -1.04
N GLN A 81 10.38 4.14 0.25
CA GLN A 81 11.47 4.45 1.17
C GLN A 81 12.25 3.21 1.62
N TYR A 82 11.56 2.12 1.96
CA TYR A 82 12.16 0.97 2.66
C TYR A 82 12.22 -0.31 1.82
N ALA A 83 11.37 -0.46 0.82
CA ALA A 83 11.26 -1.71 0.07
C ALA A 83 10.85 -1.52 -1.41
N PRO A 84 11.59 -0.74 -2.21
CA PRO A 84 11.23 -0.43 -3.60
C PRO A 84 11.05 -1.66 -4.48
N LYS A 85 11.73 -2.76 -4.17
CA LYS A 85 11.58 -4.06 -4.86
C LYS A 85 10.14 -4.58 -4.94
N VAL A 86 9.27 -4.19 -3.99
CA VAL A 86 7.86 -4.56 -4.01
C VAL A 86 7.13 -3.79 -5.10
N LEU A 87 7.44 -2.51 -5.27
CA LEU A 87 6.87 -1.68 -6.34
C LEU A 87 7.29 -2.19 -7.72
N ASP A 88 8.56 -2.58 -7.89
CA ASP A 88 9.05 -3.18 -9.14
C ASP A 88 8.26 -4.46 -9.47
N LEU A 89 7.95 -5.28 -8.46
CA LEU A 89 7.18 -6.50 -8.64
C LEU A 89 5.69 -6.21 -8.95
N LEU A 90 5.11 -5.20 -8.32
CA LEU A 90 3.75 -4.73 -8.64
C LEU A 90 3.66 -4.18 -10.08
N GLN A 91 4.69 -3.48 -10.54
CA GLN A 91 4.79 -3.03 -11.92
C GLN A 91 4.84 -4.22 -12.90
N GLN A 92 5.64 -5.23 -12.62
CA GLN A 92 5.67 -6.46 -13.44
C GLN A 92 4.30 -7.16 -13.48
N LEU A 93 3.57 -7.18 -12.37
CA LEU A 93 2.20 -7.69 -12.31
C LEU A 93 1.27 -6.85 -13.20
N ASN A 94 1.36 -5.53 -13.16
CA ASN A 94 0.58 -4.62 -14.00
C ASN A 94 0.85 -4.82 -15.50
N GLU A 95 2.10 -5.03 -15.88
CA GLU A 95 2.51 -5.28 -17.27
C GLU A 95 1.88 -6.54 -17.89
N THR A 96 1.36 -7.46 -17.07
CA THR A 96 0.58 -8.59 -17.57
C THR A 96 -0.75 -8.20 -18.20
N GLY A 97 -1.25 -6.97 -17.93
CA GLY A 97 -2.55 -6.47 -18.39
C GLY A 97 -3.75 -7.16 -17.76
N ARG A 98 -3.55 -7.90 -16.65
CA ARG A 98 -4.58 -8.70 -15.95
C ARG A 98 -4.69 -8.37 -14.47
N VAL A 99 -4.11 -7.25 -14.08
CA VAL A 99 -4.22 -6.68 -12.74
C VAL A 99 -5.00 -5.40 -12.82
N GLU A 100 -5.90 -5.19 -11.88
CA GLU A 100 -6.66 -3.95 -11.71
C GLU A 100 -6.27 -3.30 -10.39
N PHE A 101 -5.91 -2.02 -10.44
CA PHE A 101 -5.65 -1.24 -9.22
C PHE A 101 -6.88 -0.40 -8.89
N LEU A 102 -7.44 -0.63 -7.71
CA LEU A 102 -8.60 0.08 -7.19
C LEU A 102 -8.17 1.32 -6.43
N ALA A 103 -8.94 2.40 -6.60
CA ALA A 103 -8.75 3.62 -5.83
C ALA A 103 -9.20 3.43 -4.38
N GLU A 104 -8.44 3.99 -3.45
CA GLU A 104 -8.75 4.04 -2.03
C GLU A 104 -8.33 5.38 -1.42
N PRO A 105 -8.70 5.73 -0.17
CA PRO A 105 -8.17 6.91 0.49
C PRO A 105 -6.65 6.84 0.66
N TYR A 106 -5.94 7.93 0.35
CA TYR A 106 -4.49 8.02 0.45
C TYR A 106 -3.96 7.63 1.83
N SER A 107 -4.59 8.17 2.86
CA SER A 107 -4.25 7.95 4.27
C SER A 107 -4.90 6.72 4.88
N HIS A 108 -5.68 5.96 4.12
CA HIS A 108 -6.46 4.80 4.60
C HIS A 108 -7.36 5.14 5.80
N GLY A 109 -7.86 6.36 5.81
CA GLY A 109 -8.62 6.93 6.93
C GLY A 109 -10.14 6.77 6.78
N LEU A 110 -10.86 7.02 7.88
CA LEU A 110 -12.33 6.95 7.95
C LEU A 110 -13.02 8.29 7.60
N ALA A 111 -12.37 9.13 6.80
CA ALA A 111 -12.92 10.45 6.44
C ALA A 111 -14.30 10.37 5.76
N SER A 112 -14.62 9.27 5.08
CA SER A 112 -15.92 9.02 4.47
C SER A 112 -17.10 9.07 5.46
N LEU A 113 -16.85 8.79 6.74
CA LEU A 113 -17.87 8.81 7.80
C LEU A 113 -18.14 10.22 8.36
N ILE A 114 -17.21 11.16 8.11
CA ILE A 114 -17.23 12.48 8.79
C ILE A 114 -17.32 13.61 7.78
N ASN A 115 -16.54 13.54 6.67
CA ASN A 115 -16.42 14.63 5.71
C ASN A 115 -16.17 14.08 4.28
N THR A 116 -17.20 14.19 3.44
CA THR A 116 -17.15 13.71 2.06
C THR A 116 -16.09 14.43 1.22
N ASP A 117 -15.90 15.73 1.41
CA ASP A 117 -14.93 16.50 0.61
C ASP A 117 -13.49 16.07 0.91
N THR A 118 -13.19 15.84 2.19
CA THR A 118 -11.91 15.30 2.63
C THR A 118 -11.68 13.90 2.05
N PHE A 119 -12.69 13.04 2.09
CA PHE A 119 -12.61 11.70 1.49
C PHE A 119 -12.31 11.74 0.00
N VAL A 120 -13.07 12.57 -0.76
CA VAL A 120 -12.87 12.72 -2.21
C VAL A 120 -11.47 13.28 -2.54
N ALA A 121 -10.99 14.25 -1.76
CA ALA A 121 -9.66 14.81 -1.94
C ALA A 121 -8.56 13.76 -1.69
N ASP A 122 -8.73 12.93 -0.67
CA ASP A 122 -7.80 11.86 -0.30
C ASP A 122 -7.74 10.76 -1.38
N VAL A 123 -8.89 10.35 -1.91
CA VAL A 123 -8.95 9.40 -3.04
C VAL A 123 -8.28 9.97 -4.29
N LYS A 124 -8.54 11.23 -4.64
CA LYS A 124 -7.89 11.88 -5.80
C LYS A 124 -6.37 12.00 -5.62
N LYS A 125 -5.90 12.21 -4.40
CA LYS A 125 -4.46 12.23 -4.09
C LYS A 125 -3.83 10.87 -4.34
N GLN A 126 -4.49 9.78 -3.91
CA GLN A 126 -4.03 8.42 -4.13
C GLN A 126 -4.00 8.05 -5.61
N GLN A 127 -5.04 8.39 -6.39
CA GLN A 127 -5.05 8.15 -7.83
C GLN A 127 -3.83 8.75 -8.54
N LYS A 128 -3.48 10.00 -8.23
CA LYS A 128 -2.27 10.66 -8.78
C LYS A 128 -0.95 10.01 -8.36
N LYS A 129 -0.95 9.27 -7.26
CA LYS A 129 0.26 8.60 -6.77
C LYS A 129 0.48 7.27 -7.47
N ILE A 130 -0.60 6.62 -7.93
CA ILE A 130 -0.55 5.32 -8.64
C ILE A 130 -0.27 5.49 -10.14
N GLU A 131 -0.69 6.62 -10.75
CA GLU A 131 -0.42 6.95 -12.15
C GLU A 131 1.09 7.14 -12.43
#